data_15de0c5d53bc4fef27c0e2864baad28e
#
_entry.id   15de0c5d53bc4fef27c0e2864baad28e
#
_cell.length_a   1.000
_cell.length_b   1.000
_cell.length_c   1.000
_cell.angle_alpha   90.00
_cell.angle_beta   90.00
_cell.angle_gamma   90.00
#
_symmetry.space_group_name_H-M   'P 1'
#
loop_
_entity.id
_entity.type
_entity.pdbx_description
1 polymer ?
#
loop_
_entity_poly.entity_id
_entity_poly.type
_entity_poly.pdbx_seq_one_letter_code
_entity_poly.pdbx_strand_id
1 'polypeptide(L)'
;MVRVAVVSGRRAVLATVAGACMVLTGCSSMQQPDVEQAATTFEESGADPATRCELLAPATLVEFEEKESASCAEAIEDVPLEGGEVESVEIWGGDAQVRLSGDTLFLTETHAGWRITAASCQSRGEAPYDCEVEGP
;
A
#
# COMPACT_ATOMS: atom_id res chain seq x y z
N MET A 1 -55.11 -64.59 2.39
CA MET A 1 -55.17 -63.20 2.88
C MET A 1 -53.75 -62.65 2.85
N VAL A 2 -53.43 -61.83 1.86
CA VAL A 2 -52.14 -61.24 1.70
C VAL A 2 -52.26 -59.73 2.11
N ARG A 3 -51.57 -59.31 3.16
CA ARG A 3 -51.49 -57.93 3.53
C ARG A 3 -50.32 -57.25 2.83
N VAL A 4 -50.62 -56.31 1.93
CA VAL A 4 -49.62 -55.45 1.29
C VAL A 4 -49.32 -54.35 2.21
N ALA A 5 -48.08 -54.26 2.67
CA ALA A 5 -47.58 -53.11 3.45
C ALA A 5 -47.11 -52.04 2.47
N VAL A 6 -47.78 -50.87 2.54
CA VAL A 6 -47.39 -49.68 1.80
C VAL A 6 -46.28 -48.99 2.57
N VAL A 7 -45.04 -49.05 2.03
CA VAL A 7 -43.91 -48.28 2.55
C VAL A 7 -43.99 -46.87 1.95
N SER A 8 -44.39 -45.94 2.78
CA SER A 8 -44.40 -44.52 2.44
C SER A 8 -42.96 -43.95 2.48
N GLY A 9 -42.35 -43.80 1.31
CA GLY A 9 -41.04 -43.24 1.16
C GLY A 9 -41.09 -41.69 1.33
N ARG A 10 -40.61 -41.19 2.45
CA ARG A 10 -40.38 -39.77 2.65
C ARG A 10 -39.10 -39.38 1.88
N ARG A 11 -39.28 -38.72 0.76
CA ARG A 11 -38.18 -38.06 0.03
C ARG A 11 -37.74 -36.83 0.82
N ALA A 12 -36.59 -36.95 1.46
CA ALA A 12 -35.89 -35.79 2.04
C ALA A 12 -35.28 -34.98 0.89
N VAL A 13 -35.78 -33.78 0.68
CA VAL A 13 -35.18 -32.81 -0.25
C VAL A 13 -34.05 -32.12 0.51
N LEU A 14 -32.81 -32.48 0.21
CA LEU A 14 -31.65 -31.80 0.64
C LEU A 14 -31.50 -30.48 -0.20
N ALA A 15 -31.89 -29.36 0.36
CA ALA A 15 -31.60 -28.05 -0.19
C ALA A 15 -30.14 -27.72 0.07
N THR A 16 -29.30 -27.86 -0.94
CA THR A 16 -27.93 -27.33 -0.93
C THR A 16 -27.96 -25.82 -1.09
N VAL A 17 -27.76 -25.10 0.00
CA VAL A 17 -27.51 -23.65 -0.03
C VAL A 17 -26.07 -23.45 -0.52
N ALA A 18 -25.91 -23.16 -1.80
CA ALA A 18 -24.65 -22.70 -2.36
C ALA A 18 -24.40 -21.26 -1.88
N GLY A 19 -23.61 -21.10 -0.82
CA GLY A 19 -23.13 -19.81 -0.36
C GLY A 19 -22.18 -19.21 -1.38
N ALA A 20 -22.63 -18.21 -2.13
CA ALA A 20 -21.77 -17.41 -2.99
C ALA A 20 -20.91 -16.49 -2.10
N CYS A 21 -19.66 -16.88 -1.83
CA CYS A 21 -18.66 -15.98 -1.30
C CYS A 21 -18.32 -14.95 -2.38
N MET A 22 -18.95 -13.78 -2.33
CA MET A 22 -18.51 -12.63 -3.10
C MET A 22 -17.19 -12.15 -2.52
N VAL A 23 -16.10 -12.44 -3.20
CA VAL A 23 -14.78 -11.87 -2.91
C VAL A 23 -14.81 -10.43 -3.42
N LEU A 24 -14.91 -9.48 -2.51
CA LEU A 24 -14.80 -8.05 -2.80
C LEU A 24 -13.32 -7.68 -3.00
N THR A 25 -12.74 -8.05 -4.12
CA THR A 25 -11.38 -7.70 -4.54
C THR A 25 -11.40 -6.56 -5.56
N GLY A 26 -12.04 -5.45 -5.26
CA GLY A 26 -12.34 -4.50 -6.33
C GLY A 26 -11.63 -3.15 -6.28
N CYS A 27 -11.24 -2.61 -5.12
CA CYS A 27 -10.80 -1.20 -5.06
C CYS A 27 -9.28 -1.01 -5.00
N SER A 28 -8.54 -1.89 -4.36
CA SER A 28 -7.08 -1.76 -4.24
C SER A 28 -6.33 -1.96 -5.56
N SER A 29 -6.82 -2.81 -6.45
CA SER A 29 -6.18 -3.05 -7.75
C SER A 29 -6.27 -1.87 -8.72
N MET A 30 -7.26 -0.99 -8.56
CA MET A 30 -7.40 0.20 -9.40
C MET A 30 -6.45 1.33 -8.99
N GLN A 31 -6.06 1.39 -7.72
CA GLN A 31 -5.16 2.41 -7.17
C GLN A 31 -3.69 2.01 -7.25
N GLN A 32 -3.41 0.73 -7.43
CA GLN A 32 -2.05 0.20 -7.44
C GLN A 32 -1.13 0.91 -8.44
N PRO A 33 -1.52 1.18 -9.71
CA PRO A 33 -0.64 1.88 -10.64
C PRO A 33 -0.24 3.28 -10.17
N ASP A 34 -1.16 4.02 -9.53
CA ASP A 34 -0.90 5.37 -9.04
C ASP A 34 0.04 5.35 -7.83
N VAL A 35 -0.11 4.37 -6.95
CA VAL A 35 0.77 4.14 -5.81
C VAL A 35 2.19 3.78 -6.28
N GLU A 36 2.30 2.84 -7.22
CA GLU A 36 3.59 2.43 -7.81
C GLU A 36 4.27 3.61 -8.51
N GLN A 37 3.52 4.39 -9.26
CA GLN A 37 4.05 5.55 -9.96
C GLN A 37 4.61 6.59 -8.98
N ALA A 38 3.90 6.92 -7.91
CA ALA A 38 4.37 7.87 -6.91
C ALA A 38 5.68 7.39 -6.26
N ALA A 39 5.74 6.12 -5.85
CA ALA A 39 6.93 5.54 -5.23
C ALA A 39 8.12 5.48 -6.19
N THR A 40 7.93 4.99 -7.41
CA THR A 40 9.00 4.85 -8.40
C THR A 40 9.51 6.19 -8.90
N THR A 41 8.62 7.19 -9.06
CA THR A 41 9.04 8.55 -9.43
C THR A 41 9.88 9.20 -8.31
N PHE A 42 9.53 8.97 -7.05
CA PHE A 42 10.30 9.47 -5.91
C PHE A 42 11.71 8.88 -5.86
N GLU A 43 11.84 7.59 -6.17
CA GLU A 43 13.10 6.82 -6.12
C GLU A 43 13.84 6.75 -7.47
N GLU A 44 13.36 7.44 -8.50
CA GLU A 44 14.00 7.43 -9.81
C GLU A 44 15.40 8.02 -9.75
N SER A 45 16.37 7.32 -10.32
CA SER A 45 17.75 7.79 -10.42
C SER A 45 17.83 9.08 -11.25
N GLY A 46 18.25 10.15 -10.62
CA GLY A 46 18.28 11.48 -11.22
C GLY A 46 16.97 12.26 -11.11
N ALA A 47 16.04 11.80 -10.27
CA ALA A 47 14.84 12.55 -9.96
C ALA A 47 15.17 13.96 -9.44
N ASP A 48 14.47 14.96 -9.99
CA ASP A 48 14.65 16.34 -9.59
C ASP A 48 14.22 16.55 -8.12
N PRO A 49 15.04 17.22 -7.28
CA PRO A 49 14.72 17.46 -5.88
C PRO A 49 13.35 18.11 -5.64
N ALA A 50 12.96 19.07 -6.48
CA ALA A 50 11.64 19.70 -6.37
C ALA A 50 10.51 18.69 -6.61
N THR A 51 10.65 17.82 -7.60
CA THR A 51 9.69 16.75 -7.89
C THR A 51 9.57 15.76 -6.72
N ARG A 52 10.68 15.37 -6.12
CA ARG A 52 10.68 14.52 -4.92
C ARG A 52 9.95 15.19 -3.75
N CYS A 53 10.20 16.47 -3.53
CA CYS A 53 9.53 17.25 -2.47
C CYS A 53 8.02 17.40 -2.70
N GLU A 54 7.58 17.59 -3.95
CA GLU A 54 6.15 17.63 -4.30
C GLU A 54 5.44 16.29 -4.06
N LEU A 55 6.17 15.19 -4.11
CA LEU A 55 5.62 13.85 -3.82
C LEU A 55 5.49 13.56 -2.33
N LEU A 56 6.09 14.35 -1.44
CA LEU A 56 5.89 14.21 0.00
C LEU A 56 4.46 14.62 0.39
N ALA A 57 3.90 13.93 1.36
CA ALA A 57 2.67 14.37 2.00
C ALA A 57 2.92 15.73 2.70
N PRO A 58 1.93 16.65 2.73
CA PRO A 58 2.16 17.98 3.28
C PRO A 58 2.72 18.00 4.71
N ALA A 59 2.22 17.11 5.57
CA ALA A 59 2.73 17.00 6.93
C ALA A 59 4.15 16.43 6.99
N THR A 60 4.46 15.47 6.14
CA THR A 60 5.80 14.87 6.02
C THR A 60 6.81 15.91 5.53
N LEU A 61 6.42 16.74 4.55
CA LEU A 61 7.27 17.82 4.06
C LEU A 61 7.68 18.78 5.18
N VAL A 62 6.72 19.22 5.99
CA VAL A 62 6.97 20.12 7.12
C VAL A 62 7.90 19.46 8.15
N GLU A 63 7.60 18.24 8.56
CA GLU A 63 8.41 17.51 9.53
C GLU A 63 9.85 17.28 9.04
N PHE A 64 9.99 16.93 7.76
CA PHE A 64 11.30 16.73 7.14
C PHE A 64 12.14 18.00 7.12
N GLU A 65 11.57 19.15 6.71
CA GLU A 65 12.27 20.43 6.72
C GLU A 65 12.66 20.90 8.14
N GLU A 66 11.78 20.65 9.13
CA GLU A 66 12.08 20.96 10.54
C GLU A 66 13.22 20.08 11.07
N LYS A 67 13.17 18.78 10.80
CA LYS A 67 14.20 17.82 11.21
C LYS A 67 15.56 18.15 10.62
N GLU A 68 15.60 18.43 9.34
CA GLU A 68 16.86 18.73 8.62
C GLU A 68 17.32 20.17 8.82
N SER A 69 16.47 21.06 9.34
CA SER A 69 16.75 22.51 9.46
C SER A 69 17.16 23.16 8.15
N ALA A 70 16.61 22.68 7.04
CA ALA A 70 16.90 23.09 5.67
C ALA A 70 15.64 23.01 4.81
N SER A 71 15.67 23.64 3.62
CA SER A 71 14.59 23.44 2.65
C SER A 71 14.58 22.00 2.15
N CYS A 72 13.38 21.49 1.82
CA CYS A 72 13.27 20.13 1.31
C CYS A 72 14.18 19.89 0.09
N ALA A 73 14.25 20.86 -0.84
CA ALA A 73 15.06 20.71 -2.05
C ALA A 73 16.57 20.54 -1.76
N GLU A 74 17.06 21.12 -0.68
CA GLU A 74 18.44 20.94 -0.23
C GLU A 74 18.63 19.61 0.50
N ALA A 75 17.74 19.32 1.47
CA ALA A 75 17.85 18.15 2.32
C ALA A 75 17.59 16.84 1.59
N ILE A 76 16.66 16.83 0.61
CA ILE A 76 16.27 15.62 -0.11
C ILE A 76 17.40 15.05 -1.00
N GLU A 77 18.38 15.88 -1.36
CA GLU A 77 19.54 15.42 -2.14
C GLU A 77 20.43 14.46 -1.35
N ASP A 78 20.43 14.57 -0.03
CA ASP A 78 21.18 13.69 0.87
C ASP A 78 20.44 12.38 1.21
N VAL A 79 19.14 12.31 0.88
CA VAL A 79 18.35 11.08 1.05
C VAL A 79 18.70 10.08 -0.04
N PRO A 80 19.16 8.87 0.32
CA PRO A 80 19.54 7.85 -0.66
C PRO A 80 18.43 7.52 -1.64
N LEU A 81 18.81 7.31 -2.93
CA LEU A 81 17.96 6.78 -3.98
C LEU A 81 18.33 5.32 -4.21
N GLU A 82 17.78 4.44 -3.40
CA GLU A 82 18.08 3.00 -3.46
C GLU A 82 17.01 2.19 -4.18
N GLY A 83 15.99 2.82 -4.72
CA GLY A 83 14.81 2.33 -5.40
C GLY A 83 14.83 0.88 -5.88
N GLY A 84 14.98 0.69 -7.19
CA GLY A 84 14.99 -0.63 -7.82
C GLY A 84 13.61 -1.08 -8.31
N GLU A 85 13.44 -2.39 -8.50
CA GLU A 85 12.19 -2.96 -9.01
C GLU A 85 11.13 -3.06 -7.90
N VAL A 86 9.86 -2.88 -8.29
CA VAL A 86 8.72 -3.07 -7.38
C VAL A 86 8.57 -4.57 -7.06
N GLU A 87 8.72 -4.92 -5.80
CA GLU A 87 8.54 -6.28 -5.30
C GLU A 87 7.12 -6.54 -4.83
N SER A 88 6.52 -5.58 -4.13
CA SER A 88 5.13 -5.67 -3.68
C SER A 88 4.50 -4.30 -3.42
N VAL A 89 3.19 -4.24 -3.58
CA VAL A 89 2.35 -3.10 -3.20
C VAL A 89 1.21 -3.62 -2.34
N GLU A 90 1.05 -3.04 -1.17
CA GLU A 90 -0.06 -3.31 -0.27
C GLU A 90 -0.83 -2.02 -0.03
N ILE A 91 -2.15 -2.05 -0.22
CA ILE A 91 -3.04 -0.90 -0.05
C ILE A 91 -4.13 -1.26 0.95
N TRP A 92 -4.29 -0.45 1.98
CA TRP A 92 -5.34 -0.61 2.99
C TRP A 92 -5.99 0.74 3.30
N GLY A 93 -7.22 0.91 2.81
CA GLY A 93 -7.92 2.19 2.90
C GLY A 93 -7.19 3.28 2.12
N GLY A 94 -6.87 4.38 2.78
CA GLY A 94 -6.14 5.51 2.21
C GLY A 94 -4.63 5.46 2.41
N ASP A 95 -4.07 4.34 2.82
CA ASP A 95 -2.64 4.15 3.03
C ASP A 95 -2.08 3.03 2.17
N ALA A 96 -0.80 3.09 1.87
CA ALA A 96 -0.12 2.06 1.09
C ALA A 96 1.33 1.87 1.54
N GLN A 97 1.84 0.65 1.29
CA GLN A 97 3.25 0.32 1.38
C GLN A 97 3.73 -0.18 0.02
N VAL A 98 4.84 0.35 -0.44
CA VAL A 98 5.54 -0.13 -1.63
C VAL A 98 6.90 -0.65 -1.22
N ARG A 99 7.16 -1.90 -1.52
CA ARG A 99 8.48 -2.49 -1.34
C ARG A 99 9.17 -2.54 -2.70
N LEU A 100 10.26 -1.83 -2.78
CA LEU A 100 11.21 -1.91 -3.88
C LEU A 100 12.35 -2.85 -3.48
N SER A 101 13.16 -3.27 -4.42
CA SER A 101 14.31 -4.13 -4.12
C SER A 101 15.36 -3.44 -3.23
N GLY A 102 15.42 -2.13 -3.22
CA GLY A 102 16.38 -1.33 -2.44
C GLY A 102 15.76 -0.48 -1.33
N ASP A 103 14.45 -0.24 -1.34
CA ASP A 103 13.78 0.61 -0.35
C ASP A 103 12.36 0.14 -0.06
N THR A 104 11.81 0.61 1.06
CA THR A 104 10.39 0.50 1.41
C THR A 104 9.83 1.89 1.64
N LEU A 105 8.75 2.22 0.93
CA LEU A 105 8.06 3.49 1.05
C LEU A 105 6.66 3.30 1.62
N PHE A 106 6.21 4.29 2.39
CA PHE A 106 4.84 4.39 2.86
C PHE A 106 4.18 5.61 2.24
N LEU A 107 2.93 5.46 1.84
CA LEU A 107 2.17 6.49 1.14
C LEU A 107 0.79 6.66 1.76
N THR A 108 0.23 7.85 1.58
CA THR A 108 -1.16 8.15 1.93
C THR A 108 -1.87 8.82 0.75
N GLU A 109 -3.16 8.56 0.63
CA GLU A 109 -4.00 9.20 -0.38
C GLU A 109 -4.37 10.61 0.07
N THR A 110 -4.15 11.58 -0.79
CA THR A 110 -4.52 12.98 -0.58
C THR A 110 -5.43 13.49 -1.70
N HIS A 111 -5.96 14.70 -1.57
CA HIS A 111 -6.72 15.33 -2.65
C HIS A 111 -5.90 15.54 -3.94
N ALA A 112 -4.57 15.57 -3.82
CA ALA A 112 -3.65 15.70 -4.94
C ALA A 112 -3.07 14.36 -5.43
N GLY A 113 -3.64 13.24 -4.99
CA GLY A 113 -3.18 11.89 -5.29
C GLY A 113 -2.33 11.29 -4.17
N TRP A 114 -1.67 10.18 -4.46
CA TRP A 114 -0.83 9.48 -3.51
C TRP A 114 0.45 10.27 -3.20
N ARG A 115 0.79 10.34 -1.91
CA ARG A 115 1.96 11.10 -1.40
C ARG A 115 2.75 10.26 -0.41
N ILE A 116 4.05 10.44 -0.42
CA ILE A 116 5.01 9.74 0.44
C ILE A 116 4.88 10.26 1.88
N THR A 117 4.71 9.37 2.82
CA THR A 117 4.74 9.64 4.27
C THR A 117 6.03 9.16 4.92
N ALA A 118 6.69 8.16 4.33
CA ALA A 118 8.02 7.71 4.76
C ALA A 118 8.78 7.09 3.59
N ALA A 119 10.09 7.26 3.57
CA ALA A 119 11.00 6.73 2.56
C ALA A 119 12.40 6.50 3.13
N SER A 120 13.23 5.78 2.41
CA SER A 120 14.52 5.28 2.89
C SER A 120 14.35 4.52 4.21
N CYS A 121 13.46 3.55 4.17
CA CYS A 121 13.01 2.80 5.33
C CYS A 121 13.70 1.45 5.44
N GLN A 122 14.30 1.18 6.60
CA GLN A 122 14.90 -0.10 6.91
C GLN A 122 14.02 -0.88 7.89
N SER A 123 13.78 -2.15 7.55
CA SER A 123 13.08 -3.05 8.45
C SER A 123 13.95 -3.37 9.67
N ARG A 124 13.33 -3.35 10.86
CA ARG A 124 13.96 -3.72 12.14
C ARG A 124 13.31 -4.96 12.76
N GLY A 125 12.90 -5.90 11.91
CA GLY A 125 12.18 -7.10 12.34
C GLY A 125 10.75 -6.77 12.78
N GLU A 126 10.39 -7.05 14.04
CA GLU A 126 9.07 -6.73 14.60
C GLU A 126 8.94 -5.29 15.11
N ALA A 127 10.04 -4.54 15.16
CA ALA A 127 10.04 -3.13 15.52
C ALA A 127 9.56 -2.28 14.34
N PRO A 128 9.07 -1.04 14.58
CA PRO A 128 8.76 -0.09 13.51
C PRO A 128 9.95 0.13 12.56
N TYR A 129 9.66 0.43 11.32
CA TYR A 129 10.69 0.82 10.37
C TYR A 129 11.48 2.04 10.86
N ASP A 130 12.74 2.10 10.46
CA ASP A 130 13.61 3.26 10.66
C ASP A 130 13.75 3.95 9.30
N CYS A 131 13.24 5.17 9.17
CA CYS A 131 13.16 5.88 7.92
C CYS A 131 13.93 7.20 7.97
N GLU A 132 14.62 7.54 6.89
CA GLU A 132 15.30 8.84 6.72
C GLU A 132 14.28 9.98 6.55
N VAL A 133 13.27 9.75 5.73
CA VAL A 133 12.10 10.61 5.57
C VAL A 133 10.95 9.98 6.32
N GLU A 134 10.38 10.70 7.26
CA GLU A 134 9.25 10.23 8.05
C GLU A 134 8.35 11.41 8.43
N GLY A 135 7.04 11.23 8.25
CA GLY A 135 6.02 12.16 8.69
C GLY A 135 5.49 11.82 10.10
N PRO A 136 4.64 12.66 10.64
CA PRO A 136 4.01 12.47 11.95
C PRO A 136 3.05 11.27 11.96
#